data_bd76f107a5b7cf44d0bd917f9148dd5d
#
_entry.id   bd76f107a5b7cf44d0bd917f9148dd5d
#
_cell.length_a   1.000
_cell.length_b   1.000
_cell.length_c   1.000
_cell.angle_alpha   90.00
_cell.angle_beta   90.00
_cell.angle_gamma   90.00
#
_symmetry.space_group_name_H-M   'P 1'
#
loop_
_entity.id
_entity.type
_entity.pdbx_description
1 polymer ?
#
loop_
_entity_poly.entity_id
_entity_poly.type
_entity_poly.pdbx_seq_one_letter_code
_entity_poly.pdbx_strand_id
1 'polypeptide(L)'
;MNTDHDHDHDHDHDHGVAEPAQARAPQRGQEAGDEKIRWKHDGVRVVAANQLDGNTAQTPGMERQAAINFARVGAQKLWAGTVTIQADAKTGAHHHGHLESVIYVIRGRARMRWGEHLEFTAEAGPGDFIYVPPYVPHQEINASASDLLECVLCRSDGEAVAINLDIEAVEKPATVLWIDPTHPRGGV
;
A
#
# COMPACT_ATOMS: atom_id res chain seq x y z
N MET A 1 20.27 -34.47 69.52
CA MET A 1 21.58 -34.86 69.01
C MET A 1 21.57 -34.53 67.52
N ASN A 2 22.19 -33.45 67.24
CA ASN A 2 23.18 -33.20 66.19
C ASN A 2 22.73 -33.54 64.74
N THR A 3 22.96 -32.75 63.79
CA THR A 3 23.59 -31.44 63.45
C THR A 3 23.33 -31.22 62.01
N ASP A 4 22.99 -29.96 61.66
CA ASP A 4 23.45 -29.12 60.57
C ASP A 4 24.02 -29.77 59.31
N HIS A 5 23.55 -29.33 58.13
CA HIS A 5 24.33 -28.49 57.24
C HIS A 5 23.50 -28.00 56.05
N ASP A 6 23.39 -26.68 56.00
CA ASP A 6 23.07 -25.84 54.84
C ASP A 6 23.99 -26.16 53.67
N HIS A 7 23.46 -26.07 52.46
CA HIS A 7 24.14 -25.51 51.31
C HIS A 7 23.13 -25.02 50.30
N ASP A 8 22.90 -23.70 50.35
CA ASP A 8 22.40 -22.85 49.24
C ASP A 8 23.35 -22.97 48.05
N HIS A 9 22.80 -23.27 46.90
CA HIS A 9 23.40 -22.92 45.62
C HIS A 9 22.35 -22.27 44.75
N ASP A 10 22.31 -20.93 44.84
CA ASP A 10 21.76 -20.03 43.83
C ASP A 10 22.54 -20.25 42.53
N HIS A 11 21.86 -20.71 41.51
CA HIS A 11 22.29 -20.58 40.13
C HIS A 11 21.39 -19.60 39.45
N ASP A 12 21.83 -18.33 39.47
CA ASP A 12 21.39 -17.29 38.56
C ASP A 12 21.67 -17.71 37.10
N HIS A 13 20.64 -18.11 36.41
CA HIS A 13 20.67 -18.19 34.95
C HIS A 13 20.24 -16.87 34.36
N ASP A 14 21.24 -16.01 34.13
CA ASP A 14 21.14 -14.82 33.29
C ASP A 14 20.78 -15.26 31.85
N HIS A 15 19.47 -15.17 31.51
CA HIS A 15 19.01 -15.28 30.16
C HIS A 15 19.17 -13.91 29.46
N GLY A 16 20.38 -13.68 28.96
CA GLY A 16 20.66 -12.58 28.06
C GLY A 16 19.70 -12.61 26.86
N VAL A 17 18.72 -11.73 26.88
CA VAL A 17 17.86 -11.46 25.73
C VAL A 17 18.71 -10.78 24.68
N ALA A 18 19.08 -11.51 23.64
CA ALA A 18 19.79 -10.92 22.50
C ALA A 18 18.86 -9.88 21.84
N GLU A 19 19.24 -8.62 21.91
CA GLU A 19 18.62 -7.55 21.12
C GLU A 19 18.70 -7.89 19.62
N PRO A 20 17.61 -7.70 18.84
CA PRO A 20 17.68 -7.89 17.41
C PRO A 20 18.66 -6.88 16.82
N ALA A 21 19.63 -7.39 16.07
CA ALA A 21 20.61 -6.61 15.37
C ALA A 21 19.90 -5.58 14.47
N GLN A 22 19.96 -4.31 14.86
CA GLN A 22 19.53 -3.20 14.02
C GLN A 22 20.37 -3.22 12.75
N ALA A 23 19.73 -3.45 11.61
CA ALA A 23 20.36 -3.32 10.31
C ALA A 23 20.89 -1.90 10.18
N ARG A 24 22.21 -1.77 10.32
CA ARG A 24 22.93 -0.51 10.16
C ARG A 24 22.72 -0.02 8.73
N ALA A 25 22.08 1.12 8.59
CA ALA A 25 22.08 1.85 7.33
C ALA A 25 23.53 2.07 6.87
N PRO A 26 23.86 1.91 5.57
CA PRO A 26 25.21 2.10 5.10
C PRO A 26 25.67 3.52 5.44
N GLN A 27 26.76 3.61 6.18
CA GLN A 27 27.38 4.90 6.57
C GLN A 27 27.84 5.59 5.29
N ARG A 28 27.34 6.78 5.03
CA ARG A 28 27.88 7.69 4.03
C ARG A 28 29.26 8.14 4.45
N GLY A 29 30.25 7.67 3.74
CA GLY A 29 31.63 8.12 3.91
C GLY A 29 32.58 7.19 3.19
N GLN A 30 32.89 7.55 1.96
CA GLN A 30 34.18 7.48 1.27
C GLN A 30 34.01 7.24 -0.23
N GLU A 31 34.59 8.16 -1.00
CA GLU A 31 34.98 8.14 -2.41
C GLU A 31 34.02 8.79 -3.40
N ALA A 32 34.15 10.12 -3.55
CA ALA A 32 33.43 10.94 -4.54
C ALA A 32 33.69 10.55 -6.02
N GLY A 33 34.70 9.71 -6.29
CA GLY A 33 35.02 9.21 -7.62
C GLY A 33 34.17 8.02 -8.05
N ASP A 34 33.92 7.09 -7.13
CA ASP A 34 33.11 5.88 -7.39
C ASP A 34 31.60 6.19 -7.39
N GLU A 35 31.17 7.19 -6.65
CA GLU A 35 29.78 7.63 -6.58
C GLU A 35 29.24 8.07 -7.95
N LYS A 36 30.04 8.81 -8.75
CA LYS A 36 29.62 9.23 -10.11
C LYS A 36 29.45 8.07 -11.08
N ILE A 37 30.20 6.99 -10.94
CA ILE A 37 30.06 5.78 -11.78
C ILE A 37 28.78 5.04 -11.40
N ARG A 38 28.47 4.96 -10.13
CA ARG A 38 27.21 4.34 -9.62
C ARG A 38 25.97 5.09 -10.10
N TRP A 39 25.98 6.43 -10.12
CA TRP A 39 24.84 7.22 -10.58
C TRP A 39 24.44 6.94 -12.03
N LYS A 40 25.36 6.56 -12.89
CA LYS A 40 25.05 6.17 -14.28
C LYS A 40 24.22 4.89 -14.34
N HIS A 41 24.44 3.96 -13.44
CA HIS A 41 23.81 2.63 -13.44
C HIS A 41 22.69 2.51 -12.42
N ASP A 42 22.83 3.17 -11.27
CA ASP A 42 21.93 3.11 -10.13
C ASP A 42 21.13 4.41 -9.92
N GLY A 43 21.18 5.32 -10.88
CA GLY A 43 20.48 6.60 -10.84
C GLY A 43 19.00 6.50 -11.20
N VAL A 44 18.52 7.48 -11.92
CA VAL A 44 17.12 7.53 -12.39
C VAL A 44 16.82 6.37 -13.34
N ARG A 45 15.70 5.70 -13.11
CA ARG A 45 15.23 4.59 -13.94
C ARG A 45 13.89 4.93 -14.56
N VAL A 46 13.77 4.69 -15.87
CA VAL A 46 12.53 4.81 -16.61
C VAL A 46 12.06 3.40 -16.95
N VAL A 47 10.90 3.04 -16.45
CA VAL A 47 10.24 1.78 -16.81
C VAL A 47 9.27 2.08 -17.95
N ALA A 48 9.56 1.53 -19.13
CA ALA A 48 8.72 1.76 -20.31
C ALA A 48 7.35 1.08 -20.18
N ALA A 49 6.32 1.66 -20.79
CA ALA A 49 4.95 1.17 -20.69
C ALA A 49 4.76 -0.29 -21.17
N ASN A 50 5.59 -0.73 -22.13
CA ASN A 50 5.59 -2.11 -22.62
C ASN A 50 6.44 -3.08 -21.79
N GLN A 51 6.97 -2.62 -20.66
CA GLN A 51 7.81 -3.40 -19.74
C GLN A 51 7.19 -3.54 -18.35
N LEU A 52 5.92 -3.21 -18.19
CA LEU A 52 5.23 -3.42 -16.93
C LEU A 52 5.11 -4.92 -16.64
N ASP A 53 5.12 -5.27 -15.35
CA ASP A 53 5.11 -6.66 -14.90
C ASP A 53 3.72 -7.05 -14.40
N GLY A 54 3.07 -7.96 -15.13
CA GLY A 54 1.77 -8.53 -14.76
C GLY A 54 1.87 -9.65 -13.71
N ASN A 55 3.08 -10.07 -13.31
CA ASN A 55 3.26 -11.07 -12.26
C ASN A 55 3.07 -10.46 -10.87
N THR A 56 1.86 -10.01 -10.60
CA THR A 56 1.42 -9.40 -9.33
C THR A 56 0.03 -9.92 -8.99
N ALA A 57 -0.38 -9.76 -7.73
CA ALA A 57 -1.68 -10.25 -7.26
C ALA A 57 -2.82 -9.67 -8.10
N GLN A 58 -3.65 -10.53 -8.65
CA GLN A 58 -4.77 -10.19 -9.51
C GLN A 58 -6.11 -10.40 -8.80
N THR A 59 -7.13 -9.68 -9.26
CA THR A 59 -8.52 -9.82 -8.83
C THR A 59 -9.36 -10.09 -10.07
N PRO A 60 -10.36 -10.96 -10.05
CA PRO A 60 -11.23 -11.18 -11.20
C PRO A 60 -11.82 -9.88 -11.76
N GLY A 61 -11.69 -9.66 -13.07
CA GLY A 61 -12.10 -8.43 -13.74
C GLY A 61 -11.16 -7.24 -13.55
N MET A 62 -10.00 -7.45 -12.94
CA MET A 62 -8.97 -6.43 -12.76
C MET A 62 -7.61 -6.95 -13.20
N GLU A 63 -6.86 -6.12 -13.91
CA GLU A 63 -5.48 -6.39 -14.31
C GLU A 63 -4.56 -5.36 -13.68
N ARG A 64 -3.61 -5.83 -12.87
CA ARG A 64 -2.58 -5.00 -12.26
C ARG A 64 -1.24 -5.27 -12.91
N GLN A 65 -0.46 -4.23 -13.13
CA GLN A 65 0.89 -4.32 -13.69
C GLN A 65 1.83 -3.43 -12.88
N ALA A 66 2.87 -4.04 -12.31
CA ALA A 66 3.86 -3.32 -11.53
C ALA A 66 4.87 -2.61 -12.44
N ALA A 67 5.10 -1.33 -12.17
CA ALA A 67 6.19 -0.54 -12.76
C ALA A 67 7.34 -0.39 -11.76
N ILE A 68 7.06 0.03 -10.55
CA ILE A 68 8.02 0.37 -9.50
C ILE A 68 7.79 -0.56 -8.31
N ASN A 69 8.78 -1.36 -7.98
CA ASN A 69 8.86 -2.17 -6.77
C ASN A 69 10.31 -2.56 -6.49
N PHE A 70 10.55 -3.29 -5.42
CA PHE A 70 11.90 -3.73 -5.06
C PHE A 70 12.53 -4.60 -6.15
N ALA A 71 11.81 -5.59 -6.66
CA ALA A 71 12.36 -6.55 -7.63
C ALA A 71 12.75 -5.89 -8.96
N ARG A 72 12.02 -4.86 -9.40
CA ARG A 72 12.25 -4.21 -10.70
C ARG A 72 13.28 -3.10 -10.64
N VAL A 73 13.17 -2.24 -9.64
CA VAL A 73 13.95 -1.00 -9.57
C VAL A 73 14.65 -0.80 -8.22
N GLY A 74 14.57 -1.76 -7.31
CA GLY A 74 15.15 -1.64 -5.97
C GLY A 74 14.43 -0.62 -5.07
N ALA A 75 13.17 -0.32 -5.34
CA ALA A 75 12.39 0.61 -4.52
C ALA A 75 12.17 0.04 -3.11
N GLN A 76 12.51 0.80 -2.07
CA GLN A 76 12.50 0.35 -0.68
C GLN A 76 11.16 0.65 0.03
N LYS A 77 10.47 1.71 -0.41
CA LYS A 77 9.32 2.28 0.31
C LYS A 77 8.13 2.56 -0.60
N LEU A 78 8.20 2.13 -1.85
CA LEU A 78 7.16 2.39 -2.83
C LEU A 78 6.85 1.16 -3.66
N TRP A 79 5.58 0.96 -3.91
CA TRP A 79 5.07 0.20 -5.02
C TRP A 79 4.25 1.13 -5.91
N ALA A 80 4.44 1.10 -7.22
CA ALA A 80 3.59 1.82 -8.17
C ALA A 80 3.38 1.01 -9.44
N GLY A 81 2.19 1.13 -10.00
CA GLY A 81 1.80 0.43 -11.21
C GLY A 81 0.49 0.93 -11.78
N THR A 82 -0.02 0.21 -12.75
CA THR A 82 -1.34 0.47 -13.34
C THR A 82 -2.34 -0.58 -12.89
N VAL A 83 -3.60 -0.20 -12.89
CA VAL A 83 -4.73 -1.12 -12.76
C VAL A 83 -5.78 -0.79 -13.81
N THR A 84 -6.23 -1.82 -14.52
CA THR A 84 -7.37 -1.75 -15.44
C THR A 84 -8.51 -2.58 -14.84
N ILE A 85 -9.69 -1.99 -14.72
CA ILE A 85 -10.87 -2.60 -14.13
C ILE A 85 -11.96 -2.68 -15.19
N GLN A 86 -12.42 -3.89 -15.49
CA GLN A 86 -13.48 -4.14 -16.46
C GLN A 86 -14.80 -3.49 -16.02
N ALA A 87 -15.70 -3.27 -16.98
CA ALA A 87 -17.05 -2.79 -16.69
C ALA A 87 -17.73 -3.68 -15.63
N ASP A 88 -18.47 -3.08 -14.70
CA ASP A 88 -19.15 -3.73 -13.58
C ASP A 88 -18.24 -4.52 -12.60
N ALA A 89 -16.93 -4.55 -12.81
CA ALA A 89 -16.03 -5.26 -11.93
C ALA A 89 -15.79 -4.48 -10.62
N LYS A 90 -15.63 -5.24 -9.54
CA LYS A 90 -15.36 -4.70 -8.20
C LYS A 90 -14.48 -5.66 -7.39
N THR A 91 -13.77 -5.13 -6.41
CA THR A 91 -13.09 -5.96 -5.39
C THR A 91 -14.10 -6.52 -4.40
N GLY A 92 -13.70 -7.52 -3.61
CA GLY A 92 -14.28 -7.76 -2.29
C GLY A 92 -13.97 -6.61 -1.34
N ALA A 93 -14.60 -6.60 -0.16
CA ALA A 93 -14.21 -5.72 0.92
C ALA A 93 -12.86 -6.15 1.46
N HIS A 94 -11.93 -5.21 1.64
CA HIS A 94 -10.58 -5.48 2.12
C HIS A 94 -9.93 -4.22 2.72
N HIS A 95 -8.76 -4.40 3.35
CA HIS A 95 -7.86 -3.30 3.70
C HIS A 95 -6.41 -3.68 3.42
N HIS A 96 -5.53 -2.70 3.39
CA HIS A 96 -4.11 -2.89 3.10
C HIS A 96 -3.21 -2.83 4.34
N GLY A 97 -3.76 -3.15 5.52
CA GLY A 97 -3.02 -3.06 6.78
C GLY A 97 -2.52 -1.64 7.03
N HIS A 98 -1.25 -1.51 7.38
CA HIS A 98 -0.60 -0.24 7.66
C HIS A 98 -0.25 0.59 6.41
N LEU A 99 -0.51 0.06 5.21
CA LEU A 99 -0.17 0.73 3.96
C LEU A 99 -1.15 1.85 3.63
N GLU A 100 -0.60 2.92 3.08
CA GLU A 100 -1.35 3.98 2.42
C GLU A 100 -1.42 3.71 0.93
N SER A 101 -2.51 4.08 0.30
CA SER A 101 -2.66 3.98 -1.15
C SER A 101 -3.13 5.30 -1.75
N VAL A 102 -2.57 5.62 -2.90
CA VAL A 102 -3.04 6.71 -3.76
C VAL A 102 -3.43 6.11 -5.10
N ILE A 103 -4.63 6.44 -5.57
CA ILE A 103 -5.14 6.03 -6.87
C ILE A 103 -5.39 7.29 -7.69
N TYR A 104 -4.78 7.39 -8.86
CA TYR A 104 -5.03 8.46 -9.83
C TYR A 104 -5.83 7.91 -11.00
N VAL A 105 -7.00 8.48 -11.27
CA VAL A 105 -7.87 8.03 -12.35
C VAL A 105 -7.38 8.61 -13.68
N ILE A 106 -7.01 7.74 -14.62
CA ILE A 106 -6.62 8.10 -15.97
C ILE A 106 -7.85 8.21 -16.88
N ARG A 107 -8.72 7.18 -16.82
CA ARG A 107 -9.91 7.07 -17.66
C ARG A 107 -11.00 6.28 -16.94
N GLY A 108 -12.26 6.58 -17.24
CA GLY A 108 -13.42 5.92 -16.67
C GLY A 108 -13.91 6.60 -15.40
N ARG A 109 -14.66 5.87 -14.58
CA ARG A 109 -15.24 6.38 -13.35
C ARG A 109 -15.06 5.35 -12.22
N ALA A 110 -14.25 5.72 -11.25
CA ALA A 110 -14.05 4.93 -10.03
C ALA A 110 -15.13 5.25 -9.01
N ARG A 111 -15.62 4.24 -8.33
CA ARG A 111 -16.43 4.38 -7.11
C ARG A 111 -15.75 3.65 -5.98
N MET A 112 -15.57 4.34 -4.87
CA MET A 112 -15.10 3.76 -3.62
C MET A 112 -16.27 3.61 -2.66
N ARG A 113 -16.29 2.48 -1.94
CA ARG A 113 -17.11 2.31 -0.74
C ARG A 113 -16.18 2.02 0.41
N TRP A 114 -16.48 2.55 1.60
CA TRP A 114 -15.65 2.33 2.80
C TRP A 114 -16.47 2.38 4.08
N GLY A 115 -15.81 1.99 5.18
CA GLY A 115 -16.39 1.90 6.50
C GLY A 115 -16.62 0.46 6.94
N GLU A 116 -17.02 0.23 8.19
CA GLU A 116 -17.20 -1.08 8.78
C GLU A 116 -18.29 -1.92 8.08
N HIS A 117 -19.26 -1.24 7.46
CA HIS A 117 -20.34 -1.84 6.65
C HIS A 117 -20.37 -1.29 5.23
N LEU A 118 -19.26 -0.75 4.73
CA LEU A 118 -19.17 -0.07 3.43
C LEU A 118 -20.29 0.99 3.26
N GLU A 119 -20.58 1.70 4.35
CA GLU A 119 -21.71 2.63 4.48
C GLU A 119 -21.46 3.99 3.85
N PHE A 120 -20.22 4.29 3.45
CA PHE A 120 -19.86 5.52 2.77
C PHE A 120 -19.47 5.27 1.32
N THR A 121 -19.68 6.25 0.44
CA THR A 121 -19.28 6.18 -0.96
C THR A 121 -18.87 7.53 -1.53
N ALA A 122 -17.92 7.50 -2.48
CA ALA A 122 -17.56 8.63 -3.33
C ALA A 122 -17.17 8.12 -4.72
N GLU A 123 -17.27 9.00 -5.71
CA GLU A 123 -16.83 8.74 -7.08
C GLU A 123 -15.71 9.69 -7.48
N ALA A 124 -14.85 9.19 -8.36
CA ALA A 124 -13.74 9.94 -8.95
C ALA A 124 -13.70 9.69 -10.47
N GLY A 125 -13.43 10.75 -11.19
CA GLY A 125 -13.25 10.75 -12.65
C GLY A 125 -11.82 11.05 -13.08
N PRO A 126 -11.55 11.14 -14.38
CA PRO A 126 -10.20 11.41 -14.89
C PRO A 126 -9.60 12.70 -14.33
N GLY A 127 -8.38 12.59 -13.81
CA GLY A 127 -7.67 13.69 -13.15
C GLY A 127 -7.83 13.72 -11.62
N ASP A 128 -8.77 12.96 -11.07
CA ASP A 128 -8.99 12.91 -9.62
C ASP A 128 -8.01 11.97 -8.94
N PHE A 129 -7.70 12.28 -7.68
CA PHE A 129 -6.93 11.45 -6.77
C PHE A 129 -7.82 10.89 -5.68
N ILE A 130 -7.63 9.60 -5.38
CA ILE A 130 -8.24 8.92 -4.25
C ILE A 130 -7.13 8.56 -3.27
N TYR A 131 -7.31 8.90 -2.00
CA TYR A 131 -6.42 8.47 -0.92
C TYR A 131 -7.13 7.44 -0.07
N VAL A 132 -6.47 6.31 0.16
CA VAL A 132 -6.96 5.25 1.06
C VAL A 132 -6.02 5.16 2.25
N PRO A 133 -6.50 5.56 3.46
CA PRO A 133 -5.72 5.48 4.70
C PRO A 133 -5.42 4.05 5.12
N PRO A 134 -4.44 3.84 6.04
CA PRO A 134 -4.22 2.55 6.67
C PRO A 134 -5.47 1.99 7.36
N TYR A 135 -5.63 0.67 7.30
CA TYR A 135 -6.65 -0.13 7.99
C TYR A 135 -8.11 0.18 7.62
N VAL A 136 -8.38 1.10 6.72
CA VAL A 136 -9.77 1.43 6.33
C VAL A 136 -10.36 0.30 5.48
N PRO A 137 -11.44 -0.36 5.93
CA PRO A 137 -12.19 -1.29 5.10
C PRO A 137 -12.76 -0.58 3.88
N HIS A 138 -12.49 -1.09 2.69
CA HIS A 138 -12.95 -0.46 1.46
C HIS A 138 -13.20 -1.46 0.34
N GLN A 139 -13.85 -0.99 -0.70
CA GLN A 139 -14.13 -1.70 -1.94
C GLN A 139 -13.92 -0.76 -3.13
N GLU A 140 -13.17 -1.22 -4.12
CA GLU A 140 -12.95 -0.53 -5.39
C GLU A 140 -13.95 -1.04 -6.43
N ILE A 141 -14.61 -0.13 -7.16
CA ILE A 141 -15.69 -0.46 -8.09
C ILE A 141 -15.48 0.36 -9.38
N ASN A 142 -15.56 -0.28 -10.54
CA ASN A 142 -15.80 0.46 -11.77
C ASN A 142 -17.29 0.84 -11.82
N ALA A 143 -17.58 2.14 -11.78
CA ALA A 143 -18.95 2.65 -11.75
C ALA A 143 -19.64 2.65 -13.12
N SER A 144 -18.94 2.26 -14.21
CA SER A 144 -19.49 2.13 -15.55
C SER A 144 -19.86 0.67 -15.85
N ALA A 145 -21.02 0.48 -16.48
CA ALA A 145 -21.47 -0.82 -16.98
C ALA A 145 -20.91 -1.14 -18.37
N SER A 146 -20.22 -0.19 -19.03
CA SER A 146 -19.76 -0.35 -20.42
C SER A 146 -18.30 -0.04 -20.64
N ASP A 147 -17.71 0.84 -19.81
CA ASP A 147 -16.38 1.38 -20.06
C ASP A 147 -15.34 0.83 -19.08
N LEU A 148 -14.10 0.75 -19.56
CA LEU A 148 -12.97 0.42 -18.71
C LEU A 148 -12.65 1.57 -17.74
N LEU A 149 -12.23 1.21 -16.55
CA LEU A 149 -11.60 2.12 -15.61
C LEU A 149 -10.08 1.86 -15.62
N GLU A 150 -9.29 2.89 -15.86
CA GLU A 150 -7.83 2.84 -15.87
C GLU A 150 -7.27 3.80 -14.83
N CYS A 151 -6.40 3.29 -13.96
CA CYS A 151 -5.80 4.06 -12.87
C CYS A 151 -4.30 3.80 -12.76
N VAL A 152 -3.60 4.76 -12.18
CA VAL A 152 -2.30 4.54 -11.53
C VAL A 152 -2.56 4.27 -10.06
N LEU A 153 -1.92 3.25 -9.52
CA LEU A 153 -1.95 2.91 -8.10
C LEU A 153 -0.54 3.06 -7.54
N CYS A 154 -0.41 3.80 -6.43
CA CYS A 154 0.82 3.90 -5.65
C CYS A 154 0.55 3.45 -4.21
N ARG A 155 1.49 2.74 -3.60
CA ARG A 155 1.44 2.29 -2.19
C ARG A 155 2.72 2.67 -1.45
N SER A 156 2.58 2.91 -0.17
CA SER A 156 3.66 3.38 0.71
C SER A 156 4.71 2.33 1.03
N ASP A 157 4.51 1.06 0.67
CA ASP A 157 5.48 -0.02 0.84
C ASP A 157 5.47 -0.95 -0.37
N GLY A 158 6.55 -1.72 -0.53
CA GLY A 158 6.70 -2.71 -1.59
C GLY A 158 5.91 -4.00 -1.37
N GLU A 159 5.30 -4.19 -0.22
CA GLU A 159 4.55 -5.39 0.11
C GLU A 159 3.13 -5.36 -0.46
N ALA A 160 2.72 -6.50 -1.01
CA ALA A 160 1.34 -6.68 -1.47
C ALA A 160 0.47 -7.16 -0.32
N VAL A 161 0.09 -6.25 0.58
CA VAL A 161 -0.84 -6.56 1.67
C VAL A 161 -2.28 -6.33 1.20
N ALA A 162 -3.09 -7.37 1.23
CA ALA A 162 -4.54 -7.31 1.04
C ALA A 162 -5.20 -8.29 2.02
N ILE A 163 -5.94 -7.77 2.97
CA ILE A 163 -6.66 -8.55 3.98
C ILE A 163 -8.13 -8.48 3.64
N ASN A 164 -8.66 -9.60 3.15
CA ASN A 164 -10.07 -9.70 2.79
C ASN A 164 -10.94 -9.73 4.04
N LEU A 165 -12.07 -9.05 3.95
CA LEU A 165 -13.03 -8.90 5.04
C LEU A 165 -14.38 -9.47 4.61
N ASP A 166 -15.02 -10.19 5.52
CA ASP A 166 -16.41 -10.61 5.37
C ASP A 166 -17.31 -9.55 6.00
N ILE A 167 -17.78 -8.62 5.18
CA ILE A 167 -18.58 -7.46 5.60
C ILE A 167 -19.97 -7.57 5.01
N GLU A 168 -20.97 -7.50 5.88
CA GLU A 168 -22.36 -7.27 5.45
C GLU A 168 -22.50 -5.77 5.10
N ALA A 169 -22.46 -5.51 3.79
CA ALA A 169 -22.51 -4.15 3.27
C ALA A 169 -23.92 -3.56 3.33
N VAL A 170 -24.05 -2.30 3.71
CA VAL A 170 -25.33 -1.60 3.61
C VAL A 170 -25.81 -1.54 2.16
N GLU A 171 -27.11 -1.59 1.95
CA GLU A 171 -27.70 -1.54 0.60
C GLU A 171 -27.47 -0.16 -0.05
N LYS A 172 -27.66 0.91 0.72
CA LYS A 172 -27.59 2.30 0.24
C LYS A 172 -26.52 3.09 1.03
N PRO A 173 -25.30 3.15 0.51
CA PRO A 173 -24.24 3.95 1.15
C PRO A 173 -24.53 5.44 1.03
N ALA A 174 -24.11 6.20 2.05
CA ALA A 174 -24.16 7.66 2.05
C ALA A 174 -23.03 8.22 1.16
N THR A 175 -23.38 9.14 0.28
CA THR A 175 -22.37 9.87 -0.51
C THR A 175 -21.65 10.87 0.37
N VAL A 176 -20.33 10.85 0.34
CA VAL A 176 -19.46 11.74 1.08
C VAL A 176 -18.64 12.59 0.11
N LEU A 177 -18.67 13.90 0.31
CA LEU A 177 -17.78 14.84 -0.35
C LEU A 177 -16.71 15.27 0.65
N TRP A 178 -15.46 14.91 0.37
CA TRP A 178 -14.35 15.40 1.18
C TRP A 178 -14.11 16.89 0.89
N ILE A 179 -14.01 17.68 1.94
CA ILE A 179 -13.71 19.12 1.87
C ILE A 179 -12.36 19.35 2.53
N ASP A 180 -11.44 19.97 1.78
CA ASP A 180 -10.13 20.33 2.31
C ASP A 180 -10.30 21.36 3.45
N PRO A 181 -9.89 21.03 4.69
CA PRO A 181 -10.04 21.95 5.81
C PRO A 181 -9.07 23.14 5.77
N THR A 182 -7.97 23.02 4.99
CA THR A 182 -6.94 24.06 4.88
C THR A 182 -7.18 24.99 3.69
N HIS A 183 -7.86 24.49 2.66
CA HIS A 183 -8.19 25.25 1.45
C HIS A 183 -9.70 25.13 1.16
N PRO A 184 -10.56 25.61 2.06
CA PRO A 184 -12.00 25.58 1.81
C PRO A 184 -12.26 26.29 0.46
N ARG A 185 -13.02 25.63 -0.43
CA ARG A 185 -13.40 26.23 -1.70
C ARG A 185 -14.02 27.58 -1.38
N GLY A 186 -13.37 28.66 -1.81
CA GLY A 186 -13.91 30.00 -1.67
C GLY A 186 -15.33 30.00 -2.23
N GLY A 187 -16.27 30.42 -1.40
CA GLY A 187 -17.67 30.51 -1.82
C GLY A 187 -17.74 31.37 -3.10
N VAL A 188 -18.36 30.82 -4.11
CA VAL A 188 -18.80 31.53 -5.31
C VAL A 188 -20.10 32.24 -4.97
#